data_474f2f899c3a9d22b5d06197c382fece
#
_entry.id   474f2f899c3a9d22b5d06197c382fece
#
_cell.length_a   1.000
_cell.length_b   1.000
_cell.length_c   1.000
_cell.angle_alpha   90.00
_cell.angle_beta   90.00
_cell.angle_gamma   90.00
#
_symmetry.space_group_name_H-M   'P 1'
#
loop_
_entity.id
_entity.type
_entity.pdbx_description
1 polymer ?
#
loop_
_entity_poly.entity_id
_entity_poly.type
_entity_poly.pdbx_seq_one_letter_code
_entity_poly.pdbx_strand_id
1 'polypeptide(L)'
;LEKNPKYLEIARKSKDFILKHLPGDDKFFTSSYSNDGKALSGPGDIYSSLFVAEGLAEFAKASGDKQYFTIAKKIILSCLARYDSPDYDYYVAYLNPGATKIPGPRVLGHWMVFLRAATQILENGPDADMEKLADRCLDACLNHHLNPQYQLFNEVLNHDFSRPDNSYKDFSYTGHGIEMCWMLHFEAARRKDKKLFDRITEIFRRHV
;
A
#
# COMPACT_ATOMS: atom_id res chain seq x y z
N LEU A 1 23.74 -1.79 0.11
CA LEU A 1 23.33 -1.72 1.54
C LEU A 1 24.34 -2.45 2.39
N GLU A 2 24.71 -1.86 3.52
CA GLU A 2 25.70 -2.41 4.44
C GLU A 2 25.21 -3.74 5.01
N LYS A 3 25.97 -4.81 4.81
CA LYS A 3 25.70 -6.14 5.39
C LYS A 3 26.12 -6.19 6.88
N ASN A 4 25.58 -5.27 7.68
CA ASN A 4 25.89 -5.23 9.11
C ASN A 4 24.94 -6.18 9.87
N PRO A 5 25.44 -7.24 10.54
CA PRO A 5 24.62 -8.21 11.26
C PRO A 5 23.81 -7.59 12.40
N LYS A 6 24.23 -6.45 12.93
CA LYS A 6 23.51 -5.73 13.98
C LYS A 6 22.14 -5.22 13.48
N TYR A 7 22.03 -4.81 12.23
CA TYR A 7 20.74 -4.39 11.66
C TYR A 7 19.76 -5.55 11.52
N LEU A 8 20.26 -6.72 11.12
CA LEU A 8 19.42 -7.93 11.05
C LEU A 8 18.96 -8.38 12.45
N GLU A 9 19.80 -8.22 13.47
CA GLU A 9 19.42 -8.53 14.87
C GLU A 9 18.31 -7.60 15.35
N ILE A 10 18.40 -6.29 15.07
CA ILE A 10 17.34 -5.32 15.41
C ILE A 10 16.04 -5.68 14.67
N ALA A 11 16.13 -5.95 13.37
CA ALA A 11 14.98 -6.38 12.59
C ALA A 11 14.33 -7.67 13.11
N ARG A 12 15.14 -8.62 13.61
CA ARG A 12 14.63 -9.85 14.23
C ARG A 12 13.81 -9.54 15.48
N LYS A 13 14.26 -8.65 16.35
CA LYS A 13 13.51 -8.24 17.55
C LYS A 13 12.17 -7.61 17.18
N SER A 14 12.16 -6.73 16.17
CA SER A 14 10.93 -6.10 15.65
C SER A 14 9.98 -7.15 15.06
N LYS A 15 10.48 -8.06 14.26
CA LYS A 15 9.73 -9.19 13.70
C LYS A 15 9.15 -10.08 14.80
N ASP A 16 9.93 -10.43 15.83
CA ASP A 16 9.46 -11.27 16.95
C ASP A 16 8.34 -10.57 17.74
N PHE A 17 8.45 -9.26 17.92
CA PHE A 17 7.38 -8.45 18.52
C PHE A 17 6.12 -8.48 17.68
N ILE A 18 6.22 -8.22 16.37
CA ILE A 18 5.09 -8.22 15.42
C ILE A 18 4.38 -9.57 15.43
N LEU A 19 5.12 -10.67 15.37
CA LEU A 19 4.53 -12.02 15.34
C LEU A 19 3.77 -12.40 16.61
N LYS A 20 4.13 -11.82 17.76
CA LYS A 20 3.36 -11.98 19.00
C LYS A 20 1.99 -11.27 18.96
N HIS A 21 1.83 -10.32 18.07
CA HIS A 21 0.66 -9.44 17.98
C HIS A 21 -0.08 -9.63 16.65
N LEU A 22 0.09 -10.78 15.99
CA LEU A 22 -0.66 -11.11 14.78
C LEU A 22 -2.17 -11.02 15.09
N PRO A 23 -2.91 -10.17 14.38
CA PRO A 23 -4.36 -10.11 14.54
C PRO A 23 -5.01 -11.39 13.98
N GLY A 24 -6.25 -11.66 14.39
CA GLY A 24 -7.08 -12.66 13.70
C GLY A 24 -7.35 -12.29 12.24
N ASP A 25 -7.82 -13.25 11.46
CA ASP A 25 -7.90 -13.15 9.99
C ASP A 25 -8.68 -11.92 9.47
N ASP A 26 -9.65 -11.40 10.23
CA ASP A 26 -10.48 -10.25 9.82
C ASP A 26 -10.11 -8.93 10.51
N LYS A 27 -8.94 -8.86 11.15
CA LYS A 27 -8.55 -7.70 11.95
C LYS A 27 -7.24 -7.11 11.44
N PHE A 28 -7.12 -5.78 11.59
CA PHE A 28 -5.89 -5.08 11.32
C PHE A 28 -4.98 -5.04 12.55
N PHE A 29 -3.68 -4.88 12.33
CA PHE A 29 -2.74 -4.64 13.40
C PHE A 29 -3.11 -3.37 14.18
N THR A 30 -2.87 -3.39 15.49
CA THR A 30 -2.91 -2.18 16.31
C THR A 30 -1.85 -1.20 15.81
N SER A 31 -2.22 0.08 15.72
CA SER A 31 -1.32 1.12 15.20
C SER A 31 -0.29 1.61 16.21
N SER A 32 -0.50 1.40 17.50
CA SER A 32 0.41 1.88 18.55
C SER A 32 0.49 0.94 19.76
N TYR A 33 1.71 0.84 20.30
CA TYR A 33 2.03 0.06 21.48
C TYR A 33 2.84 0.89 22.47
N SER A 34 2.69 0.61 23.75
CA SER A 34 3.58 1.13 24.80
C SER A 34 4.95 0.45 24.75
N ASN A 35 5.92 1.02 25.46
CA ASN A 35 7.28 0.44 25.52
C ASN A 35 7.33 -0.96 26.13
N ASP A 36 6.33 -1.34 26.94
CA ASP A 36 6.17 -2.68 27.52
C ASP A 36 5.32 -3.62 26.63
N GLY A 37 4.92 -3.16 25.44
CA GLY A 37 4.25 -3.97 24.43
C GLY A 37 2.73 -4.08 24.58
N LYS A 38 2.09 -3.25 25.42
CA LYS A 38 0.63 -3.19 25.50
C LYS A 38 0.05 -2.37 24.37
N ALA A 39 -1.06 -2.82 23.78
CA ALA A 39 -1.79 -2.07 22.78
C ALA A 39 -2.34 -0.77 23.42
N LEU A 40 -2.06 0.37 22.81
CA LEU A 40 -2.52 1.69 23.20
C LEU A 40 -3.73 2.17 22.39
N SER A 41 -4.03 1.50 21.28
CA SER A 41 -5.17 1.81 20.43
C SER A 41 -5.91 0.51 20.06
N GLY A 42 -7.11 0.65 19.49
CA GLY A 42 -7.81 -0.43 18.82
C GLY A 42 -7.10 -0.86 17.52
N PRO A 43 -7.73 -1.74 16.73
CA PRO A 43 -7.23 -2.09 15.41
C PRO A 43 -6.95 -0.84 14.59
N GLY A 44 -5.85 -0.84 13.87
CA GLY A 44 -5.50 0.19 12.91
C GLY A 44 -6.33 0.06 11.62
N ASP A 45 -5.69 0.37 10.52
CA ASP A 45 -6.27 0.31 9.18
C ASP A 45 -5.41 -0.56 8.24
N ILE A 46 -5.73 -0.51 6.96
CA ILE A 46 -4.96 -1.20 5.92
C ILE A 46 -3.49 -0.79 5.92
N TYR A 47 -3.17 0.49 6.14
CA TYR A 47 -1.77 0.95 6.15
C TYR A 47 -0.95 0.22 7.21
N SER A 48 -1.45 0.14 8.46
CA SER A 48 -0.73 -0.52 9.54
C SER A 48 -0.38 -1.98 9.20
N SER A 49 -1.31 -2.70 8.59
CA SER A 49 -1.12 -4.10 8.22
C SER A 49 -0.22 -4.28 6.99
N LEU A 50 -0.37 -3.42 5.98
CA LEU A 50 0.47 -3.49 4.77
C LEU A 50 1.92 -3.12 5.08
N PHE A 51 2.20 -2.11 5.92
CA PHE A 51 3.56 -1.81 6.35
C PHE A 51 4.20 -2.96 7.16
N VAL A 52 3.40 -3.68 7.95
CA VAL A 52 3.89 -4.92 8.60
C VAL A 52 4.25 -5.96 7.54
N ALA A 53 3.41 -6.15 6.52
CA ALA A 53 3.70 -7.09 5.44
C ALA A 53 4.98 -6.72 4.66
N GLU A 54 5.19 -5.44 4.35
CA GLU A 54 6.43 -4.95 3.74
C GLU A 54 7.65 -5.25 4.61
N GLY A 55 7.57 -4.95 5.90
CA GLY A 55 8.65 -5.23 6.85
C GLY A 55 8.99 -6.72 6.94
N LEU A 56 7.98 -7.61 6.92
CA LEU A 56 8.17 -9.06 6.92
C LEU A 56 8.77 -9.56 5.59
N ALA A 57 8.37 -8.98 4.45
CA ALA A 57 8.94 -9.32 3.15
C ALA A 57 10.43 -8.92 3.06
N GLU A 58 10.81 -7.73 3.52
CA GLU A 58 12.21 -7.32 3.59
C GLU A 58 13.02 -8.16 4.59
N PHE A 59 12.42 -8.55 5.72
CA PHE A 59 13.07 -9.46 6.67
C PHE A 59 13.30 -10.84 6.05
N ALA A 60 12.32 -11.37 5.30
CA ALA A 60 12.47 -12.64 4.58
C ALA A 60 13.67 -12.60 3.61
N LYS A 61 13.77 -11.52 2.82
CA LYS A 61 14.88 -11.29 1.89
C LYS A 61 16.23 -11.21 2.62
N ALA A 62 16.29 -10.45 3.69
CA ALA A 62 17.54 -10.24 4.45
C ALA A 62 18.00 -11.47 5.22
N SER A 63 17.07 -12.26 5.76
CA SER A 63 17.38 -13.47 6.56
C SER A 63 17.51 -14.74 5.72
N GLY A 64 16.98 -14.76 4.49
CA GLY A 64 16.84 -15.95 3.67
C GLY A 64 15.69 -16.87 4.07
N ASP A 65 14.92 -16.52 5.10
CA ASP A 65 13.82 -17.35 5.59
C ASP A 65 12.50 -17.02 4.87
N LYS A 66 12.17 -17.87 3.91
CA LYS A 66 11.03 -17.67 3.00
C LYS A 66 9.65 -17.75 3.67
N GLN A 67 9.55 -18.29 4.90
CA GLN A 67 8.24 -18.36 5.60
C GLN A 67 7.62 -16.99 5.79
N TYR A 68 8.44 -15.93 5.95
CA TYR A 68 7.94 -14.57 6.15
C TYR A 68 7.33 -13.96 4.89
N PHE A 69 7.70 -14.40 3.69
CA PHE A 69 6.96 -14.07 2.47
C PHE A 69 5.54 -14.64 2.49
N THR A 70 5.37 -15.87 2.98
CA THR A 70 4.04 -16.49 3.10
C THR A 70 3.16 -15.73 4.08
N ILE A 71 3.72 -15.30 5.22
CA ILE A 71 2.99 -14.49 6.21
C ILE A 71 2.64 -13.11 5.61
N ALA A 72 3.60 -12.43 4.99
CA ALA A 72 3.39 -11.14 4.35
C ALA A 72 2.29 -11.23 3.28
N LYS A 73 2.34 -12.23 2.41
CA LYS A 73 1.32 -12.47 1.39
C LYS A 73 -0.07 -12.67 1.99
N LYS A 74 -0.19 -13.49 3.05
CA LYS A 74 -1.49 -13.69 3.75
C LYS A 74 -2.05 -12.37 4.27
N ILE A 75 -1.22 -11.53 4.88
CA ILE A 75 -1.63 -10.20 5.36
C ILE A 75 -2.11 -9.32 4.20
N ILE A 76 -1.36 -9.26 3.10
CA ILE A 76 -1.72 -8.45 1.92
C ILE A 76 -3.08 -8.88 1.36
N LEU A 77 -3.29 -10.20 1.17
CA LEU A 77 -4.53 -10.72 0.62
C LEU A 77 -5.73 -10.51 1.56
N SER A 78 -5.53 -10.62 2.87
CA SER A 78 -6.55 -10.29 3.87
C SER A 78 -6.91 -8.80 3.83
N CYS A 79 -5.92 -7.91 3.73
CA CYS A 79 -6.15 -6.47 3.55
C CYS A 79 -6.93 -6.18 2.27
N LEU A 80 -6.58 -6.86 1.16
CA LEU A 80 -7.26 -6.67 -0.11
C LEU A 80 -8.72 -7.11 -0.04
N ALA A 81 -9.00 -8.27 0.54
CA ALA A 81 -10.36 -8.77 0.73
C ALA A 81 -11.21 -7.79 1.56
N ARG A 82 -10.63 -7.22 2.64
CA ARG A 82 -11.32 -6.21 3.45
C ARG A 82 -11.51 -4.89 2.71
N TYR A 83 -10.50 -4.45 1.94
CA TYR A 83 -10.58 -3.24 1.11
C TYR A 83 -11.66 -3.34 0.01
N ASP A 84 -11.92 -4.54 -0.48
CA ASP A 84 -12.93 -4.79 -1.50
C ASP A 84 -14.34 -4.85 -0.94
N SER A 85 -14.50 -4.97 0.37
CA SER A 85 -15.83 -4.96 0.98
C SER A 85 -16.48 -3.59 0.85
N PRO A 86 -17.75 -3.51 0.40
CA PRO A 86 -18.48 -2.24 0.26
C PRO A 86 -18.69 -1.51 1.59
N ASP A 87 -18.62 -2.21 2.71
CA ASP A 87 -18.72 -1.68 4.06
C ASP A 87 -17.36 -1.28 4.65
N TYR A 88 -16.28 -1.35 3.87
CA TYR A 88 -14.97 -0.86 4.29
C TYR A 88 -15.07 0.62 4.66
N ASP A 89 -14.73 0.92 5.90
CA ASP A 89 -14.79 2.26 6.44
C ASP A 89 -13.38 2.74 6.74
N TYR A 90 -12.98 3.81 6.09
CA TYR A 90 -11.70 4.44 6.29
C TYR A 90 -11.87 5.95 6.41
N TYR A 91 -11.41 6.49 7.53
CA TYR A 91 -11.33 7.93 7.74
C TYR A 91 -9.99 8.46 7.25
N VAL A 92 -10.03 9.26 6.21
CA VAL A 92 -8.82 9.87 5.63
C VAL A 92 -8.41 11.07 6.49
N ALA A 93 -7.62 10.81 7.54
CA ALA A 93 -7.30 11.78 8.58
C ALA A 93 -6.57 13.04 8.08
N TYR A 94 -5.84 12.97 6.97
CA TYR A 94 -5.16 14.11 6.35
C TYR A 94 -6.07 14.93 5.41
N LEU A 95 -7.24 14.43 5.10
CA LEU A 95 -8.29 15.21 4.47
C LEU A 95 -9.06 15.96 5.55
N ASN A 96 -9.48 17.18 5.24
CA ASN A 96 -10.10 18.11 6.16
C ASN A 96 -11.03 17.44 7.22
N PRO A 97 -10.83 17.68 8.54
CA PRO A 97 -11.77 17.24 9.57
C PRO A 97 -13.17 17.83 9.30
N GLY A 98 -14.12 17.02 8.95
CA GLY A 98 -15.47 17.44 8.50
C GLY A 98 -15.76 17.16 7.04
N ALA A 99 -14.81 16.58 6.33
CA ALA A 99 -15.02 16.06 4.99
C ALA A 99 -16.12 14.99 4.93
N THR A 100 -16.89 14.99 3.88
CA THR A 100 -17.94 14.00 3.65
C THR A 100 -17.34 12.59 3.62
N LYS A 101 -17.83 11.71 4.48
CA LYS A 101 -17.44 10.31 4.50
C LYS A 101 -17.89 9.64 3.20
N ILE A 102 -16.99 8.92 2.55
CA ILE A 102 -17.28 8.11 1.37
C ILE A 102 -17.32 6.65 1.81
N PRO A 103 -18.42 5.91 1.63
CA PRO A 103 -18.48 4.48 1.91
C PRO A 103 -17.54 3.69 0.99
N GLY A 104 -16.74 2.79 1.56
CA GLY A 104 -15.80 1.96 0.81
C GLY A 104 -14.86 2.76 -0.10
N PRO A 105 -14.20 3.83 0.38
CA PRO A 105 -13.47 4.75 -0.49
C PRO A 105 -12.30 4.06 -1.17
N ARG A 106 -12.04 4.43 -2.42
CA ARG A 106 -10.80 4.07 -3.13
C ARG A 106 -9.82 5.22 -2.94
N VAL A 107 -8.79 4.98 -2.15
CA VAL A 107 -7.78 5.99 -1.79
C VAL A 107 -6.48 5.68 -2.52
N LEU A 108 -5.89 6.66 -3.18
CA LEU A 108 -4.64 6.51 -3.94
C LEU A 108 -3.52 5.91 -3.06
N GLY A 109 -3.38 6.42 -1.83
CA GLY A 109 -2.39 5.92 -0.87
C GLY A 109 -2.53 4.43 -0.55
N HIS A 110 -3.73 3.84 -0.56
CA HIS A 110 -3.90 2.40 -0.38
C HIS A 110 -3.33 1.62 -1.57
N TRP A 111 -3.58 2.07 -2.81
CA TRP A 111 -3.02 1.44 -4.00
C TRP A 111 -1.50 1.55 -4.07
N MET A 112 -0.94 2.66 -3.56
CA MET A 112 0.51 2.82 -3.42
C MET A 112 1.11 1.70 -2.56
N VAL A 113 0.58 1.49 -1.37
CA VAL A 113 1.13 0.50 -0.43
C VAL A 113 0.84 -0.93 -0.91
N PHE A 114 -0.32 -1.21 -1.51
CA PHE A 114 -0.58 -2.50 -2.16
C PHE A 114 0.42 -2.78 -3.29
N LEU A 115 0.67 -1.81 -4.17
CA LEU A 115 1.64 -1.97 -5.26
C LEU A 115 3.04 -2.21 -4.72
N ARG A 116 3.46 -1.43 -3.73
CA ARG A 116 4.78 -1.56 -3.11
C ARG A 116 4.97 -2.95 -2.48
N ALA A 117 4.01 -3.39 -1.67
CA ALA A 117 4.04 -4.70 -1.02
C ALA A 117 4.07 -5.85 -2.05
N ALA A 118 3.26 -5.77 -3.11
CA ALA A 118 3.26 -6.76 -4.18
C ALA A 118 4.62 -6.80 -4.92
N THR A 119 5.14 -5.64 -5.33
CA THR A 119 6.42 -5.53 -6.04
C THR A 119 7.59 -6.08 -5.22
N GLN A 120 7.63 -5.83 -3.90
CA GLN A 120 8.65 -6.38 -3.02
C GLN A 120 8.68 -7.92 -2.99
N ILE A 121 7.50 -8.55 -2.97
CA ILE A 121 7.43 -10.01 -3.04
C ILE A 121 7.90 -10.49 -4.41
N LEU A 122 7.44 -9.84 -5.48
CA LEU A 122 7.76 -10.20 -6.87
C LEU A 122 9.23 -10.03 -7.24
N GLU A 123 9.96 -9.13 -6.57
CA GLU A 123 11.43 -9.02 -6.71
C GLU A 123 12.18 -10.28 -6.24
N ASN A 124 11.56 -11.11 -5.40
CA ASN A 124 12.15 -12.32 -4.85
C ASN A 124 11.72 -13.62 -5.56
N GLY A 125 10.83 -13.51 -6.51
CA GLY A 125 10.37 -14.61 -7.34
C GLY A 125 8.94 -14.44 -7.84
N PRO A 126 8.51 -15.26 -8.81
CA PRO A 126 7.16 -15.17 -9.36
C PRO A 126 6.10 -15.59 -8.34
N ASP A 127 5.02 -14.81 -8.27
CA ASP A 127 3.83 -15.10 -7.47
C ASP A 127 2.58 -14.62 -8.21
N ALA A 128 1.70 -15.54 -8.60
CA ALA A 128 0.55 -15.24 -9.43
C ALA A 128 -0.48 -14.30 -8.79
N ASP A 129 -0.63 -14.35 -7.45
CA ASP A 129 -1.59 -13.47 -6.76
C ASP A 129 -1.02 -12.05 -6.66
N MET A 130 0.29 -11.93 -6.43
CA MET A 130 0.96 -10.63 -6.40
C MET A 130 1.05 -9.98 -7.79
N GLU A 131 1.23 -10.77 -8.86
CA GLU A 131 1.14 -10.24 -10.24
C GLU A 131 -0.27 -9.69 -10.53
N LYS A 132 -1.32 -10.42 -10.17
CA LYS A 132 -2.71 -9.95 -10.30
C LYS A 132 -2.96 -8.67 -9.48
N LEU A 133 -2.41 -8.61 -8.27
CA LEU A 133 -2.53 -7.42 -7.44
C LEU A 133 -1.80 -6.23 -8.06
N ALA A 134 -0.58 -6.43 -8.55
CA ALA A 134 0.18 -5.38 -9.23
C ALA A 134 -0.53 -4.88 -10.49
N ASP A 135 -1.10 -5.78 -11.32
CA ASP A 135 -1.92 -5.40 -12.48
C ASP A 135 -3.12 -4.55 -12.08
N ARG A 136 -3.81 -4.95 -11.01
CA ARG A 136 -4.95 -4.22 -10.48
C ARG A 136 -4.56 -2.85 -9.95
N CYS A 137 -3.41 -2.71 -9.28
CA CYS A 137 -2.90 -1.42 -8.83
C CYS A 137 -2.56 -0.50 -10.01
N LEU A 138 -1.94 -1.02 -11.06
CA LEU A 138 -1.67 -0.27 -12.29
C LEU A 138 -2.96 0.24 -12.93
N ASP A 139 -3.98 -0.62 -13.04
CA ASP A 139 -5.28 -0.25 -13.60
C ASP A 139 -5.97 0.82 -12.74
N ALA A 140 -6.06 0.60 -11.43
CA ALA A 140 -6.65 1.56 -10.49
C ALA A 140 -5.99 2.94 -10.59
N CYS A 141 -4.67 3.00 -10.61
CA CYS A 141 -3.94 4.26 -10.64
C CYS A 141 -4.01 4.94 -12.01
N LEU A 142 -3.71 4.21 -13.09
CA LEU A 142 -3.51 4.82 -14.41
C LEU A 142 -4.79 5.01 -15.22
N ASN A 143 -5.86 4.27 -14.91
CA ASN A 143 -7.12 4.32 -15.64
C ASN A 143 -8.27 4.93 -14.82
N HIS A 144 -8.17 4.94 -13.47
CA HIS A 144 -9.22 5.47 -12.61
C HIS A 144 -8.78 6.70 -11.81
N HIS A 145 -7.69 6.61 -11.04
CA HIS A 145 -7.20 7.74 -10.26
C HIS A 145 -6.59 8.85 -11.11
N LEU A 146 -5.96 8.54 -12.25
CA LEU A 146 -5.42 9.57 -13.13
C LEU A 146 -6.54 10.39 -13.76
N ASN A 147 -6.64 11.66 -13.36
CA ASN A 147 -7.61 12.58 -13.90
C ASN A 147 -7.23 12.98 -15.33
N PRO A 148 -8.04 12.66 -16.36
CA PRO A 148 -7.68 12.92 -17.75
C PRO A 148 -7.64 14.42 -18.08
N GLN A 149 -8.37 15.27 -17.34
CA GLN A 149 -8.42 16.71 -17.57
C GLN A 149 -7.16 17.42 -17.05
N TYR A 150 -6.70 17.02 -15.85
CA TYR A 150 -5.58 17.70 -15.18
C TYR A 150 -4.27 16.94 -15.29
N GLN A 151 -4.31 15.65 -15.67
CA GLN A 151 -3.16 14.74 -15.68
C GLN A 151 -2.48 14.63 -14.31
N LEU A 152 -3.28 14.72 -13.25
CA LEU A 152 -2.91 14.53 -11.85
C LEU A 152 -3.71 13.37 -11.27
N PHE A 153 -3.17 12.68 -10.28
CA PHE A 153 -3.92 11.63 -9.60
C PHE A 153 -4.95 12.22 -8.64
N ASN A 154 -6.20 11.81 -8.77
CA ASN A 154 -7.22 12.05 -7.76
C ASN A 154 -6.91 11.21 -6.52
N GLU A 155 -7.00 11.80 -5.33
CA GLU A 155 -6.68 11.12 -4.09
C GLU A 155 -7.77 10.12 -3.67
N VAL A 156 -9.04 10.48 -3.85
CA VAL A 156 -10.18 9.67 -3.39
C VAL A 156 -11.18 9.49 -4.52
N LEU A 157 -11.65 8.26 -4.67
CA LEU A 157 -12.75 7.89 -5.55
C LEU A 157 -13.82 7.13 -4.75
N ASN A 158 -15.02 7.03 -5.32
CA ASN A 158 -16.06 6.15 -4.81
C ASN A 158 -15.66 4.67 -4.93
N HIS A 159 -16.39 3.78 -4.27
CA HIS A 159 -16.11 2.35 -4.27
C HIS A 159 -16.06 1.73 -5.69
N ASP A 160 -16.90 2.22 -6.59
CA ASP A 160 -16.98 1.82 -8.01
C ASP A 160 -15.97 2.55 -8.92
N PHE A 161 -15.02 3.28 -8.34
CA PHE A 161 -14.05 4.13 -9.02
C PHE A 161 -14.65 5.37 -9.73
N SER A 162 -15.92 5.67 -9.57
CA SER A 162 -16.45 6.95 -10.03
C SER A 162 -15.91 8.10 -9.18
N ARG A 163 -15.89 9.32 -9.75
CA ARG A 163 -15.51 10.52 -8.99
C ARG A 163 -16.62 10.90 -8.03
N PRO A 164 -16.30 11.21 -6.75
CA PRO A 164 -17.30 11.68 -5.81
C PRO A 164 -17.87 13.04 -6.24
N ASP A 165 -19.17 13.25 -5.98
CA ASP A 165 -19.83 14.54 -6.24
C ASP A 165 -19.77 15.43 -4.99
N ASN A 166 -18.55 15.78 -4.58
CA ASN A 166 -18.28 16.63 -3.41
C ASN A 166 -16.92 17.34 -3.58
N SER A 167 -16.39 17.92 -2.51
CA SER A 167 -15.10 18.64 -2.51
C SER A 167 -13.89 17.77 -2.91
N TYR A 168 -14.02 16.45 -2.97
CA TYR A 168 -12.96 15.54 -3.41
C TYR A 168 -12.97 15.21 -4.89
N LYS A 169 -13.95 15.69 -5.64
CA LYS A 169 -14.16 15.37 -7.07
C LYS A 169 -12.89 15.47 -7.90
N ASP A 170 -12.09 16.51 -7.65
CA ASP A 170 -10.85 16.77 -8.37
C ASP A 170 -9.67 16.97 -7.40
N PHE A 171 -9.81 16.49 -6.16
CA PHE A 171 -8.78 16.64 -5.15
C PHE A 171 -7.57 15.76 -5.47
N SER A 172 -6.41 16.38 -5.60
CA SER A 172 -5.12 15.74 -5.78
C SER A 172 -4.20 16.08 -4.61
N TYR A 173 -3.65 15.06 -3.95
CA TYR A 173 -2.63 15.23 -2.92
C TYR A 173 -1.26 15.05 -3.57
N THR A 174 -0.59 16.17 -3.84
CA THR A 174 0.63 16.21 -4.67
C THR A 174 1.72 15.26 -4.17
N GLY A 175 1.94 15.17 -2.85
CA GLY A 175 2.90 14.24 -2.26
C GLY A 175 2.62 12.79 -2.65
N HIS A 176 1.39 12.32 -2.49
CA HIS A 176 1.00 10.96 -2.90
C HIS A 176 1.10 10.76 -4.42
N GLY A 177 0.77 11.78 -5.22
CA GLY A 177 0.93 11.71 -6.67
C GLY A 177 2.39 11.47 -7.09
N ILE A 178 3.32 12.15 -6.44
CA ILE A 178 4.77 11.97 -6.65
C ILE A 178 5.22 10.59 -6.16
N GLU A 179 4.79 10.18 -4.97
CA GLU A 179 5.09 8.84 -4.43
C GLU A 179 4.55 7.72 -5.32
N MET A 180 3.33 7.86 -5.81
CA MET A 180 2.75 6.89 -6.74
C MET A 180 3.60 6.75 -8.00
N CYS A 181 4.09 7.85 -8.56
CA CYS A 181 4.94 7.80 -9.75
C CYS A 181 6.21 6.96 -9.54
N TRP A 182 6.92 7.09 -8.42
CA TRP A 182 8.13 6.29 -8.23
C TRP A 182 7.81 4.79 -8.03
N MET A 183 6.70 4.45 -7.35
CA MET A 183 6.27 3.07 -7.19
C MET A 183 5.87 2.44 -8.54
N LEU A 184 5.15 3.18 -9.37
CA LEU A 184 4.83 2.78 -10.73
C LEU A 184 6.09 2.61 -11.61
N HIS A 185 7.09 3.52 -11.49
CA HIS A 185 8.38 3.38 -12.18
C HIS A 185 9.11 2.10 -11.76
N PHE A 186 9.08 1.79 -10.47
CA PHE A 186 9.70 0.57 -9.94
C PHE A 186 9.06 -0.69 -10.54
N GLU A 187 7.74 -0.71 -10.64
CA GLU A 187 7.00 -1.81 -11.26
C GLU A 187 7.24 -1.87 -12.79
N ALA A 188 7.26 -0.73 -13.47
CA ALA A 188 7.60 -0.67 -14.90
C ALA A 188 9.02 -1.20 -15.17
N ALA A 189 9.98 -0.87 -14.31
CA ALA A 189 11.35 -1.37 -14.40
C ALA A 189 11.42 -2.89 -14.15
N ARG A 190 10.71 -3.40 -13.14
CA ARG A 190 10.60 -4.84 -12.85
C ARG A 190 10.06 -5.61 -14.07
N ARG A 191 9.02 -5.06 -14.73
CA ARG A 191 8.42 -5.63 -15.95
C ARG A 191 9.25 -5.41 -17.21
N LYS A 192 10.27 -4.58 -17.16
CA LYS A 192 11.03 -4.12 -18.34
C LYS A 192 10.13 -3.45 -19.38
N ASP A 193 9.06 -2.79 -18.93
CA ASP A 193 8.10 -2.10 -19.79
C ASP A 193 8.49 -0.62 -19.96
N LYS A 194 9.24 -0.35 -21.05
CA LYS A 194 9.67 1.01 -21.37
C LYS A 194 8.51 1.95 -21.68
N LYS A 195 7.44 1.47 -22.30
CA LYS A 195 6.29 2.33 -22.64
C LYS A 195 5.57 2.80 -21.38
N LEU A 196 5.37 1.88 -20.44
CA LEU A 196 4.81 2.20 -19.13
C LEU A 196 5.73 3.19 -18.40
N PHE A 197 7.03 2.94 -18.39
CA PHE A 197 8.01 3.83 -17.74
C PHE A 197 7.96 5.26 -18.31
N ASP A 198 7.95 5.40 -19.64
CA ASP A 198 7.87 6.71 -20.31
C ASP A 198 6.54 7.43 -19.99
N ARG A 199 5.40 6.70 -20.02
CA ARG A 199 4.09 7.24 -19.63
C ARG A 199 4.11 7.81 -18.20
N ILE A 200 4.66 7.06 -17.25
CA ILE A 200 4.75 7.50 -15.85
C ILE A 200 5.65 8.73 -15.72
N THR A 201 6.73 8.79 -16.49
CA THR A 201 7.63 9.95 -16.52
C THR A 201 6.88 11.24 -16.93
N GLU A 202 6.00 11.18 -17.93
CA GLU A 202 5.19 12.32 -18.31
C GLU A 202 4.19 12.72 -17.20
N ILE A 203 3.55 11.75 -16.55
CA ILE A 203 2.68 11.99 -15.40
C ILE A 203 3.47 12.65 -14.26
N PHE A 204 4.65 12.15 -13.94
CA PHE A 204 5.52 12.73 -12.91
C PHE A 204 5.85 14.19 -13.18
N ARG A 205 6.25 14.53 -14.43
CA ARG A 205 6.52 15.91 -14.84
C ARG A 205 5.34 16.86 -14.64
N ARG A 206 4.13 16.32 -14.65
CA ARG A 206 2.94 17.11 -14.41
C ARG A 206 2.69 17.38 -12.91
N HIS A 207 3.23 16.53 -12.03
CA HIS A 207 3.10 16.67 -10.57
C HIS A 207 4.16 17.58 -9.95
N VAL A 208 5.26 17.85 -10.65
CA VAL A 208 6.37 18.72 -10.24
C VAL A 208 6.46 19.93 -11.14
#